data_6462375bcf98084e6a82d03212676f28
#
_entry.id   6462375bcf98084e6a82d03212676f28
#
_cell.length_a   1.000
_cell.length_b   1.000
_cell.length_c   1.000
_cell.angle_alpha   90.00
_cell.angle_beta   90.00
_cell.angle_gamma   90.00
#
_symmetry.space_group_name_H-M   'P 1'
#
loop_
_entity.id
_entity.type
_entity.pdbx_description
1 polymer ?
#
loop_
_entity_poly.entity_id
_entity_poly.type
_entity_poly.pdbx_seq_one_letter_code
_entity_poly.pdbx_strand_id
1 'polypeptide(L)'
;MSDDYKEMKNNKEDLDFLEDLLHPIELRRDLLIEHLHIIQDHYGFLSEKNLTLLSKLLKISKVEVYEVASFYAHFDIVKNDEVPPPNMTIRVCNSLSCELSGSSELEAKLLEHYNSKEVRILKAPCMGRCFAAPTVEIGHYHLDNADIIKIRDAVKNNKVKPVIPDYENFESYINKGGYKKLKEIISNINGDNWYDDLIKSDLRGLGGAGFRTAKKWQLVSNEQGPRYLAVNGDEGEPGTFKDWHYLETYVALFLNSAYL
;
A
#
# COMPACT_ATOMS: atom_id res chain seq x y z
N MET A 1 -42.44 19.94 19.78
CA MET A 1 -41.22 20.10 18.98
C MET A 1 -41.43 19.22 17.74
N SER A 2 -41.48 19.86 16.57
CA SER A 2 -41.72 19.11 15.31
C SER A 2 -40.58 18.09 15.04
N ASP A 3 -40.93 17.01 14.37
CA ASP A 3 -39.93 15.99 14.02
C ASP A 3 -38.78 16.58 13.17
N ASP A 4 -39.09 17.58 12.34
CA ASP A 4 -38.12 18.39 11.59
C ASP A 4 -37.06 19.06 12.48
N TYR A 5 -37.45 19.57 13.65
CA TYR A 5 -36.52 20.23 14.57
C TYR A 5 -35.56 19.23 15.23
N LYS A 6 -36.04 18.02 15.53
CA LYS A 6 -35.19 16.93 16.05
C LYS A 6 -34.20 16.43 14.99
N GLU A 7 -34.66 16.28 13.76
CA GLU A 7 -33.85 15.86 12.63
C GLU A 7 -32.76 16.89 12.29
N MET A 8 -33.12 18.19 12.31
CA MET A 8 -32.12 19.26 12.12
C MET A 8 -31.09 19.31 13.25
N LYS A 9 -31.50 19.08 14.51
CA LYS A 9 -30.60 19.05 15.65
C LYS A 9 -29.64 17.85 15.59
N ASN A 10 -30.16 16.67 15.30
CA ASN A 10 -29.36 15.47 15.13
C ASN A 10 -28.35 15.63 13.98
N ASN A 11 -28.77 16.19 12.84
CA ASN A 11 -27.88 16.46 11.71
C ASN A 11 -26.77 17.46 12.06
N LYS A 12 -26.99 18.40 12.95
CA LYS A 12 -25.94 19.32 13.39
C LYS A 12 -24.95 18.64 14.34
N GLU A 13 -25.43 17.89 15.31
CA GLU A 13 -24.58 17.14 16.26
C GLU A 13 -23.71 16.11 15.50
N ASP A 14 -24.26 15.41 14.50
CA ASP A 14 -23.52 14.49 13.64
C ASP A 14 -22.46 15.20 12.80
N LEU A 15 -22.75 16.41 12.31
CA LEU A 15 -21.80 17.21 11.54
C LEU A 15 -20.64 17.70 12.39
N ASP A 16 -20.96 18.24 13.58
CA ASP A 16 -19.96 18.73 14.55
C ASP A 16 -19.04 17.55 15.00
N PHE A 17 -19.62 16.37 15.26
CA PHE A 17 -18.84 15.17 15.60
C PHE A 17 -17.92 14.73 14.45
N LEU A 18 -18.42 14.73 13.21
CA LEU A 18 -17.59 14.33 12.07
C LEU A 18 -16.47 15.34 11.81
N GLU A 19 -16.74 16.62 11.99
CA GLU A 19 -15.73 17.69 11.89
C GLU A 19 -14.63 17.49 12.94
N ASP A 20 -14.99 17.21 14.20
CA ASP A 20 -14.02 16.91 15.27
C ASP A 20 -13.20 15.65 14.95
N LEU A 21 -13.82 14.59 14.43
CA LEU A 21 -13.12 13.35 14.03
C LEU A 21 -12.08 13.63 12.93
N LEU A 22 -12.39 14.53 12.00
CA LEU A 22 -11.53 14.87 10.87
C LEU A 22 -10.47 15.94 11.20
N HIS A 23 -10.57 16.58 12.35
CA HIS A 23 -9.70 17.69 12.78
C HIS A 23 -8.18 17.43 12.69
N PRO A 24 -7.64 16.20 12.78
CA PRO A 24 -6.20 15.97 12.59
C PRO A 24 -5.66 16.46 11.25
N ILE A 25 -6.52 16.61 10.24
CA ILE A 25 -6.16 17.13 8.92
C ILE A 25 -7.11 18.25 8.49
N GLU A 26 -6.63 19.15 7.63
CA GLU A 26 -7.45 20.26 7.12
C GLU A 26 -8.61 19.77 6.25
N LEU A 27 -9.79 20.43 6.36
CA LEU A 27 -10.95 20.15 5.53
C LEU A 27 -10.76 20.71 4.11
N ARG A 28 -10.03 19.97 3.29
CA ARG A 28 -9.70 20.36 1.91
C ARG A 28 -10.11 19.25 0.93
N ARG A 29 -10.51 19.66 -0.28
CA ARG A 29 -10.93 18.75 -1.36
C ARG A 29 -9.84 17.74 -1.74
N ASP A 30 -8.59 18.18 -1.82
CA ASP A 30 -7.44 17.36 -2.19
C ASP A 30 -7.05 16.32 -1.13
N LEU A 31 -7.61 16.41 0.09
CA LEU A 31 -7.46 15.45 1.18
C LEU A 31 -8.69 14.54 1.32
N LEU A 32 -9.51 14.42 0.29
CA LEU A 32 -10.73 13.61 0.32
C LEU A 32 -10.46 12.14 0.65
N ILE A 33 -9.40 11.55 0.10
CA ILE A 33 -9.04 10.15 0.33
C ILE A 33 -8.64 9.93 1.80
N GLU A 34 -7.87 10.84 2.36
CA GLU A 34 -7.44 10.81 3.76
C GLU A 34 -8.65 10.91 4.70
N HIS A 35 -9.61 11.78 4.40
CA HIS A 35 -10.85 11.89 5.17
C HIS A 35 -11.69 10.60 5.10
N LEU A 36 -11.77 9.96 3.92
CA LEU A 36 -12.46 8.69 3.76
C LEU A 36 -11.79 7.58 4.58
N HIS A 37 -10.45 7.54 4.65
CA HIS A 37 -9.72 6.61 5.51
C HIS A 37 -10.06 6.82 6.99
N ILE A 38 -10.01 8.07 7.49
CA ILE A 38 -10.33 8.37 8.89
C ILE A 38 -11.75 7.91 9.23
N ILE A 39 -12.73 8.18 8.37
CA ILE A 39 -14.12 7.77 8.58
C ILE A 39 -14.23 6.24 8.60
N GLN A 40 -13.64 5.55 7.62
CA GLN A 40 -13.70 4.10 7.56
C GLN A 40 -12.97 3.44 8.72
N ASP A 41 -11.82 3.95 9.14
CA ASP A 41 -11.09 3.43 10.28
C ASP A 41 -11.87 3.56 11.59
N HIS A 42 -12.65 4.65 11.72
CA HIS A 42 -13.47 4.88 12.90
C HIS A 42 -14.72 3.98 12.94
N TYR A 43 -15.45 3.88 11.82
CA TYR A 43 -16.75 3.19 11.75
C TYR A 43 -16.65 1.74 11.22
N GLY A 44 -15.51 1.37 10.61
CA GLY A 44 -15.33 0.10 9.91
C GLY A 44 -15.89 0.08 8.48
N PHE A 45 -16.61 1.13 8.06
CA PHE A 45 -17.20 1.28 6.74
C PHE A 45 -17.61 2.75 6.47
N LEU A 46 -17.98 3.06 5.23
CA LEU A 46 -18.49 4.36 4.81
C LEU A 46 -20.02 4.27 4.62
N SER A 47 -20.81 4.90 5.52
CA SER A 47 -22.26 4.98 5.37
C SER A 47 -22.67 6.11 4.41
N GLU A 48 -23.85 6.01 3.78
CA GLU A 48 -24.42 7.10 2.98
C GLU A 48 -24.53 8.40 3.78
N LYS A 49 -24.84 8.29 5.07
CA LYS A 49 -24.91 9.43 5.99
C LYS A 49 -23.54 10.10 6.11
N ASN A 50 -22.48 9.34 6.38
CA ASN A 50 -21.13 9.87 6.54
C ASN A 50 -20.61 10.52 5.26
N LEU A 51 -20.84 9.88 4.09
CA LEU A 51 -20.48 10.47 2.79
C LEU A 51 -21.23 11.78 2.51
N THR A 52 -22.51 11.84 2.91
CA THR A 52 -23.32 13.07 2.80
C THR A 52 -22.81 14.19 3.71
N LEU A 53 -22.42 13.89 4.95
CA LEU A 53 -21.86 14.87 5.88
C LEU A 53 -20.48 15.35 5.40
N LEU A 54 -19.64 14.44 4.94
CA LEU A 54 -18.31 14.76 4.38
C LEU A 54 -18.43 15.71 3.17
N SER A 55 -19.40 15.47 2.27
CA SER A 55 -19.63 16.35 1.13
C SER A 55 -19.98 17.79 1.54
N LYS A 56 -20.73 17.95 2.64
CA LYS A 56 -21.06 19.27 3.19
C LYS A 56 -19.84 19.96 3.81
N LEU A 57 -19.03 19.23 4.59
CA LEU A 57 -17.80 19.75 5.23
C LEU A 57 -16.80 20.22 4.18
N LEU A 58 -16.54 19.41 3.16
CA LEU A 58 -15.61 19.73 2.09
C LEU A 58 -16.19 20.68 1.02
N LYS A 59 -17.50 21.00 1.08
CA LYS A 59 -18.23 21.84 0.10
C LYS A 59 -18.10 21.33 -1.33
N ILE A 60 -18.16 20.02 -1.52
CA ILE A 60 -18.14 19.33 -2.81
C ILE A 60 -19.42 18.54 -3.01
N SER A 61 -19.68 18.06 -4.24
CA SER A 61 -20.89 17.30 -4.52
C SER A 61 -20.86 15.91 -3.87
N LYS A 62 -22.02 15.36 -3.49
CA LYS A 62 -22.13 13.97 -3.01
C LYS A 62 -21.66 12.96 -4.06
N VAL A 63 -21.87 13.26 -5.34
CA VAL A 63 -21.46 12.41 -6.46
C VAL A 63 -19.95 12.31 -6.47
N GLU A 64 -19.23 13.41 -6.33
CA GLU A 64 -17.77 13.43 -6.30
C GLU A 64 -17.20 12.60 -5.13
N VAL A 65 -17.78 12.75 -3.93
CA VAL A 65 -17.39 11.93 -2.76
C VAL A 65 -17.64 10.44 -3.03
N TYR A 66 -18.81 10.11 -3.59
CA TYR A 66 -19.19 8.74 -3.88
C TYR A 66 -18.32 8.12 -5.01
N GLU A 67 -18.02 8.88 -6.05
CA GLU A 67 -17.13 8.42 -7.13
C GLU A 67 -15.75 8.03 -6.60
N VAL A 68 -15.15 8.88 -5.77
CA VAL A 68 -13.86 8.60 -5.16
C VAL A 68 -13.96 7.40 -4.22
N ALA A 69 -14.94 7.38 -3.31
CA ALA A 69 -15.12 6.28 -2.35
C ALA A 69 -15.36 4.93 -3.05
N SER A 70 -16.12 4.90 -4.16
CA SER A 70 -16.43 3.66 -4.89
C SER A 70 -15.32 3.19 -5.82
N PHE A 71 -14.38 4.07 -6.16
CA PHE A 71 -13.25 3.73 -7.05
C PHE A 71 -12.23 2.82 -6.37
N TYR A 72 -11.93 3.07 -5.09
CA TYR A 72 -10.89 2.33 -4.38
C TYR A 72 -11.45 1.06 -3.72
N ALA A 73 -10.81 -0.08 -4.01
CA ALA A 73 -11.18 -1.38 -3.43
C ALA A 73 -10.99 -1.47 -1.90
N HIS A 74 -10.32 -0.48 -1.31
CA HIS A 74 -10.12 -0.41 0.14
C HIS A 74 -11.38 0.05 0.88
N PHE A 75 -12.19 0.91 0.27
CA PHE A 75 -13.36 1.47 0.91
C PHE A 75 -14.59 0.57 0.81
N ASP A 76 -15.30 0.46 1.91
CA ASP A 76 -16.52 -0.32 2.07
C ASP A 76 -17.73 0.61 2.21
N ILE A 77 -18.43 0.87 1.12
CA ILE A 77 -19.66 1.66 1.13
C ILE A 77 -20.83 0.77 1.52
N VAL A 78 -21.52 1.13 2.61
CA VAL A 78 -22.68 0.38 3.13
C VAL A 78 -23.91 1.26 3.05
N LYS A 79 -24.94 0.79 2.34
CA LYS A 79 -26.24 1.45 2.23
C LYS A 79 -27.09 1.22 3.48
N ASN A 80 -28.14 2.02 3.64
CA ASN A 80 -28.96 2.00 4.86
C ASN A 80 -29.64 0.65 5.16
N ASP A 81 -29.86 -0.18 4.14
CA ASP A 81 -30.50 -1.50 4.21
C ASP A 81 -29.49 -2.66 4.17
N GLU A 82 -28.21 -2.39 4.08
CA GLU A 82 -27.16 -3.39 4.02
C GLU A 82 -26.56 -3.67 5.41
N VAL A 83 -26.10 -4.91 5.60
CA VAL A 83 -25.39 -5.30 6.82
C VAL A 83 -23.92 -4.88 6.71
N PRO A 84 -23.39 -4.14 7.68
CA PRO A 84 -21.97 -3.78 7.69
C PRO A 84 -21.05 -5.00 7.67
N PRO A 85 -19.86 -4.88 7.08
CA PRO A 85 -18.87 -5.96 7.13
C PRO A 85 -18.43 -6.24 8.57
N PRO A 86 -17.92 -7.45 8.87
CA PRO A 86 -17.32 -7.72 10.16
C PRO A 86 -16.09 -6.82 10.40
N ASN A 87 -15.77 -6.60 11.68
CA ASN A 87 -14.68 -5.69 12.08
C ASN A 87 -13.30 -6.07 11.53
N MET A 88 -13.12 -7.33 11.12
CA MET A 88 -11.86 -7.82 10.58
C MET A 88 -12.03 -8.18 9.10
N THR A 89 -11.26 -7.54 8.26
CA THR A 89 -11.16 -7.89 6.84
C THR A 89 -9.72 -8.24 6.49
N ILE A 90 -9.54 -9.39 5.84
CA ILE A 90 -8.27 -9.84 5.27
C ILE A 90 -8.36 -9.68 3.76
N ARG A 91 -7.50 -8.83 3.19
CA ARG A 91 -7.39 -8.62 1.75
C ARG A 91 -6.21 -9.39 1.22
N VAL A 92 -6.46 -10.32 0.30
CA VAL A 92 -5.43 -11.15 -0.34
C VAL A 92 -5.14 -10.59 -1.72
N CYS A 93 -3.91 -10.19 -1.97
CA CYS A 93 -3.50 -9.67 -3.28
C CYS A 93 -3.63 -10.77 -4.34
N ASN A 94 -4.40 -10.50 -5.42
CA ASN A 94 -4.61 -11.41 -6.55
C ASN A 94 -3.90 -10.97 -7.84
N SER A 95 -2.92 -10.08 -7.74
CA SER A 95 -2.10 -9.69 -8.88
C SER A 95 -1.08 -10.76 -9.25
N LEU A 96 -0.58 -10.71 -10.48
CA LEU A 96 0.21 -11.76 -11.13
C LEU A 96 1.33 -12.33 -10.24
N SER A 97 2.16 -11.49 -9.62
CA SER A 97 3.27 -11.97 -8.76
C SER A 97 2.77 -12.74 -7.54
N CYS A 98 1.66 -12.30 -6.94
CA CYS A 98 1.06 -12.98 -5.80
C CYS A 98 0.38 -14.28 -6.22
N GLU A 99 -0.30 -14.32 -7.37
CA GLU A 99 -0.87 -15.56 -7.90
C GLU A 99 0.20 -16.61 -8.21
N LEU A 100 1.28 -16.22 -8.87
CA LEU A 100 2.43 -17.10 -9.11
C LEU A 100 3.09 -17.60 -7.82
N SER A 101 2.92 -16.88 -6.73
CA SER A 101 3.42 -17.23 -5.39
C SER A 101 2.38 -17.93 -4.51
N GLY A 102 1.23 -18.36 -5.06
CA GLY A 102 0.24 -19.18 -4.39
C GLY A 102 -0.83 -18.40 -3.60
N SER A 103 -1.11 -17.14 -3.94
CA SER A 103 -2.14 -16.35 -3.23
C SER A 103 -3.55 -16.96 -3.36
N SER A 104 -3.90 -17.56 -4.49
CA SER A 104 -5.20 -18.22 -4.67
C SER A 104 -5.37 -19.46 -3.75
N GLU A 105 -4.30 -20.23 -3.54
CA GLU A 105 -4.32 -21.35 -2.59
C GLU A 105 -4.40 -20.85 -1.13
N LEU A 106 -3.69 -19.75 -0.83
CA LEU A 106 -3.76 -19.12 0.49
C LEU A 106 -5.16 -18.59 0.78
N GLU A 107 -5.81 -17.94 -0.18
CA GLU A 107 -7.21 -17.49 -0.06
C GLU A 107 -8.16 -18.63 0.25
N ALA A 108 -8.06 -19.75 -0.48
CA ALA A 108 -8.90 -20.92 -0.25
C ALA A 108 -8.75 -21.45 1.19
N LYS A 109 -7.51 -21.57 1.68
CA LYS A 109 -7.23 -21.97 3.07
C LYS A 109 -7.81 -20.99 4.10
N LEU A 110 -7.79 -19.70 3.82
CA LEU A 110 -8.37 -18.69 4.70
C LEU A 110 -9.90 -18.79 4.75
N LEU A 111 -10.56 -19.00 3.61
CA LEU A 111 -12.01 -19.19 3.51
C LEU A 111 -12.49 -20.45 4.25
N GLU A 112 -11.67 -21.51 4.25
CA GLU A 112 -11.96 -22.71 5.04
C GLU A 112 -11.76 -22.51 6.54
N HIS A 113 -10.80 -21.65 6.92
CA HIS A 113 -10.39 -21.49 8.31
C HIS A 113 -11.26 -20.50 9.09
N TYR A 114 -11.68 -19.38 8.45
CA TYR A 114 -12.40 -18.32 9.12
C TYR A 114 -13.91 -18.34 8.85
N ASN A 115 -14.68 -18.07 9.91
CA ASN A 115 -16.11 -17.83 9.77
C ASN A 115 -16.35 -16.44 9.16
N SER A 116 -17.10 -16.37 8.08
CA SER A 116 -17.40 -15.13 7.35
C SER A 116 -18.13 -14.06 8.17
N LYS A 117 -18.75 -14.43 9.32
CA LYS A 117 -19.37 -13.47 10.24
C LYS A 117 -18.35 -12.78 11.16
N GLU A 118 -17.17 -13.35 11.33
CA GLU A 118 -16.12 -12.85 12.22
C GLU A 118 -15.00 -12.19 11.43
N VAL A 119 -14.60 -12.80 10.31
CA VAL A 119 -13.52 -12.34 9.46
C VAL A 119 -13.94 -12.44 8.00
N ARG A 120 -13.90 -11.33 7.30
CA ARG A 120 -14.15 -11.26 5.86
C ARG A 120 -12.87 -11.46 5.08
N ILE A 121 -12.88 -12.37 4.10
CA ILE A 121 -11.77 -12.58 3.17
C ILE A 121 -12.13 -11.96 1.82
N LEU A 122 -11.27 -11.11 1.27
CA LEU A 122 -11.46 -10.45 -0.02
C LEU A 122 -10.22 -10.58 -0.90
N LYS A 123 -10.46 -10.68 -2.21
CA LYS A 123 -9.43 -10.40 -3.21
C LYS A 123 -9.16 -8.91 -3.30
N ALA A 124 -7.92 -8.55 -3.43
CA ALA A 124 -7.52 -7.16 -3.57
C ALA A 124 -6.53 -6.97 -4.73
N PRO A 125 -6.52 -5.79 -5.37
CA PRO A 125 -5.55 -5.44 -6.39
C PRO A 125 -4.13 -5.40 -5.82
N CYS A 126 -3.16 -5.09 -6.65
CA CYS A 126 -1.75 -5.00 -6.26
C CYS A 126 -1.55 -3.98 -5.13
N MET A 127 -0.87 -4.42 -4.07
CA MET A 127 -0.53 -3.60 -2.91
C MET A 127 0.89 -3.01 -3.00
N GLY A 128 1.53 -3.07 -4.17
CA GLY A 128 2.88 -2.55 -4.39
C GLY A 128 4.01 -3.37 -3.76
N ARG A 129 3.74 -4.57 -3.24
CA ARG A 129 4.71 -5.39 -2.49
C ARG A 129 5.11 -6.68 -3.23
N CYS A 130 5.25 -6.61 -4.56
CA CYS A 130 5.57 -7.77 -5.40
C CYS A 130 6.90 -8.45 -5.03
N PHE A 131 7.83 -7.72 -4.40
CA PHE A 131 9.11 -8.25 -3.91
C PHE A 131 8.95 -9.26 -2.76
N ALA A 132 7.80 -9.28 -2.11
CA ALA A 132 7.50 -10.11 -0.94
C ALA A 132 6.18 -10.90 -1.10
N ALA A 133 5.90 -11.32 -2.33
CA ALA A 133 4.71 -12.11 -2.66
C ALA A 133 4.73 -13.52 -2.01
N PRO A 134 3.57 -14.08 -1.64
CA PRO A 134 2.26 -13.46 -1.67
C PRO A 134 2.07 -12.46 -0.52
N THR A 135 1.29 -11.39 -0.77
CA THR A 135 1.05 -10.33 0.21
C THR A 135 -0.42 -10.30 0.61
N VAL A 136 -0.65 -10.04 1.89
CA VAL A 136 -1.97 -9.91 2.50
C VAL A 136 -2.01 -8.63 3.33
N GLU A 137 -3.16 -7.95 3.35
CA GLU A 137 -3.44 -6.80 4.20
C GLU A 137 -4.53 -7.12 5.22
N ILE A 138 -4.32 -6.72 6.48
CA ILE A 138 -5.28 -6.81 7.58
C ILE A 138 -5.43 -5.41 8.17
N GLY A 139 -6.57 -4.75 7.93
CA GLY A 139 -6.69 -3.31 8.18
C GLY A 139 -5.68 -2.54 7.32
N HIS A 140 -4.67 -1.94 7.95
CA HIS A 140 -3.51 -1.30 7.28
C HIS A 140 -2.20 -2.07 7.51
N TYR A 141 -2.26 -3.26 8.08
CA TYR A 141 -1.09 -4.09 8.33
C TYR A 141 -0.81 -5.00 7.15
N HIS A 142 0.32 -4.79 6.49
CA HIS A 142 0.77 -5.65 5.39
C HIS A 142 1.60 -6.81 5.90
N LEU A 143 1.31 -8.00 5.40
CA LEU A 143 2.02 -9.25 5.66
C LEU A 143 2.75 -9.69 4.40
N ASP A 144 4.08 -9.66 4.47
CA ASP A 144 4.98 -10.10 3.41
C ASP A 144 5.24 -11.61 3.48
N ASN A 145 5.38 -12.25 2.30
CA ASN A 145 5.55 -13.70 2.20
C ASN A 145 4.51 -14.40 3.09
N ALA A 146 3.24 -14.01 2.87
CA ALA A 146 2.13 -14.37 3.73
C ALA A 146 1.85 -15.87 3.68
N ASP A 147 1.61 -16.45 4.85
CA ASP A 147 1.13 -17.81 5.03
C ASP A 147 0.04 -17.85 6.10
N ILE A 148 -0.66 -18.97 6.20
CA ILE A 148 -1.77 -19.15 7.14
C ILE A 148 -1.35 -18.96 8.61
N ILE A 149 -0.10 -19.29 8.95
CA ILE A 149 0.42 -19.20 10.33
C ILE A 149 0.62 -17.76 10.71
N LYS A 150 1.30 -16.98 9.85
CA LYS A 150 1.53 -15.53 10.04
C LYS A 150 0.23 -14.75 10.10
N ILE A 151 -0.73 -15.08 9.22
CA ILE A 151 -2.04 -14.42 9.19
C ILE A 151 -2.81 -14.70 10.48
N ARG A 152 -2.84 -15.95 10.95
CA ARG A 152 -3.49 -16.31 12.22
C ARG A 152 -2.86 -15.60 13.42
N ASP A 153 -1.54 -15.48 13.45
CA ASP A 153 -0.86 -14.72 14.50
C ASP A 153 -1.25 -13.23 14.45
N ALA A 154 -1.28 -12.63 13.26
CA ALA A 154 -1.66 -11.24 13.10
C ALA A 154 -3.12 -10.98 13.52
N VAL A 155 -4.06 -11.83 13.11
CA VAL A 155 -5.47 -11.75 13.50
C VAL A 155 -5.62 -11.92 15.01
N LYS A 156 -5.00 -12.95 15.59
CA LYS A 156 -5.05 -13.22 17.05
C LYS A 156 -4.52 -12.06 17.88
N ASN A 157 -3.48 -11.38 17.39
CA ASN A 157 -2.85 -10.25 18.10
C ASN A 157 -3.42 -8.89 17.66
N ASN A 158 -4.51 -8.86 16.88
CA ASN A 158 -5.15 -7.65 16.35
C ASN A 158 -4.16 -6.68 15.70
N LYS A 159 -3.23 -7.22 14.88
CA LYS A 159 -2.27 -6.42 14.13
C LYS A 159 -2.98 -5.82 12.90
N VAL A 160 -3.45 -4.60 13.04
CA VAL A 160 -4.20 -3.88 12.01
C VAL A 160 -3.56 -2.55 11.60
N LYS A 161 -2.53 -2.11 12.33
CA LYS A 161 -1.85 -0.83 12.04
C LYS A 161 -0.65 -1.04 11.12
N PRO A 162 -0.36 -0.08 10.21
CA PRO A 162 0.79 -0.18 9.32
C PRO A 162 2.10 -0.17 10.12
N VAL A 163 3.08 -0.90 9.61
CA VAL A 163 4.46 -0.78 10.08
C VAL A 163 5.15 0.22 9.17
N ILE A 164 5.41 1.42 9.71
CA ILE A 164 6.12 2.48 8.99
C ILE A 164 7.59 2.37 9.39
N PRO A 165 8.53 2.11 8.45
CA PRO A 165 9.94 2.06 8.74
C PRO A 165 10.47 3.46 9.12
N ASP A 166 11.47 3.48 9.99
CA ASP A 166 12.13 4.72 10.35
C ASP A 166 12.89 5.32 9.16
N TYR A 167 12.94 6.64 9.10
CA TYR A 167 13.76 7.35 8.11
C TYR A 167 15.24 7.03 8.30
N GLU A 168 15.91 6.63 7.24
CA GLU A 168 17.36 6.40 7.23
C GLU A 168 18.09 7.59 6.60
N ASN A 169 18.73 8.42 7.41
CA ASN A 169 19.55 9.51 6.91
C ASN A 169 20.87 9.01 6.32
N PHE A 170 21.52 9.89 5.55
CA PHE A 170 22.77 9.58 4.85
C PHE A 170 23.91 9.11 5.77
N GLU A 171 24.08 9.74 6.93
CA GLU A 171 25.13 9.38 7.89
C GLU A 171 24.90 7.98 8.47
N SER A 172 23.66 7.64 8.83
CA SER A 172 23.29 6.31 9.31
C SER A 172 23.58 5.25 8.23
N TYR A 173 23.21 5.54 6.97
CA TYR A 173 23.47 4.64 5.86
C TYR A 173 24.98 4.39 5.64
N ILE A 174 25.81 5.46 5.66
CA ILE A 174 27.28 5.36 5.55
C ILE A 174 27.85 4.52 6.71
N ASN A 175 27.42 4.78 7.93
CA ASN A 175 27.90 4.08 9.12
C ASN A 175 27.58 2.57 9.10
N LYS A 176 26.50 2.18 8.45
CA LYS A 176 26.12 0.79 8.19
C LYS A 176 26.90 0.15 7.01
N GLY A 177 27.82 0.88 6.40
CA GLY A 177 28.63 0.40 5.27
C GLY A 177 28.08 0.74 3.89
N GLY A 178 27.13 1.68 3.81
CA GLY A 178 26.60 2.19 2.55
C GLY A 178 27.71 2.73 1.63
N TYR A 179 27.51 2.58 0.34
CA TYR A 179 28.46 2.94 -0.73
C TYR A 179 29.83 2.23 -0.69
N LYS A 180 30.09 1.33 0.28
CA LYS A 180 31.37 0.63 0.37
C LYS A 180 31.64 -0.20 -0.90
N LYS A 181 30.69 -1.04 -1.28
CA LYS A 181 30.81 -1.90 -2.47
C LYS A 181 30.89 -1.07 -3.76
N LEU A 182 30.10 0.00 -3.86
CA LEU A 182 30.19 0.92 -4.99
C LEU A 182 31.59 1.55 -5.14
N LYS A 183 32.20 2.00 -4.02
CA LYS A 183 33.56 2.54 -4.03
C LYS A 183 34.59 1.49 -4.46
N GLU A 184 34.47 0.25 -4.00
CA GLU A 184 35.32 -0.86 -4.41
C GLU A 184 35.21 -1.11 -5.91
N ILE A 185 34.01 -1.19 -6.47
CA ILE A 185 33.76 -1.40 -7.90
C ILE A 185 34.35 -0.26 -8.74
N ILE A 186 34.08 1.01 -8.36
CA ILE A 186 34.64 2.17 -9.09
C ILE A 186 36.17 2.19 -9.06
N SER A 187 36.76 1.81 -7.93
CA SER A 187 38.24 1.80 -7.79
C SER A 187 38.89 0.68 -8.59
N ASN A 188 38.17 -0.36 -8.94
CA ASN A 188 38.69 -1.53 -9.66
C ASN A 188 37.77 -2.02 -10.77
N ILE A 189 37.25 -1.07 -11.55
CA ILE A 189 36.18 -1.30 -12.55
C ILE A 189 36.55 -2.35 -13.61
N ASN A 190 37.85 -2.55 -13.86
CA ASN A 190 38.38 -3.54 -14.83
C ASN A 190 38.76 -4.87 -14.20
N GLY A 191 38.74 -5.01 -12.87
CA GLY A 191 39.26 -6.19 -12.16
C GLY A 191 38.23 -6.90 -11.27
N ASP A 192 37.14 -6.29 -10.95
CA ASP A 192 36.11 -6.89 -10.08
C ASP A 192 35.09 -7.72 -10.85
N ASN A 193 34.84 -8.92 -10.35
CA ASN A 193 33.80 -9.83 -10.86
C ASN A 193 32.40 -9.43 -10.35
N TRP A 194 32.14 -8.13 -10.13
CA TRP A 194 30.81 -7.66 -9.64
C TRP A 194 29.66 -8.15 -10.54
N TYR A 195 29.94 -8.30 -11.83
CA TYR A 195 28.97 -8.81 -12.79
C TYR A 195 28.67 -10.30 -12.56
N ASP A 196 29.71 -11.08 -12.24
CA ASP A 196 29.53 -12.49 -11.88
C ASP A 196 28.73 -12.63 -10.58
N ASP A 197 28.92 -11.74 -9.62
CA ASP A 197 28.13 -11.69 -8.39
C ASP A 197 26.67 -11.36 -8.68
N LEU A 198 26.41 -10.44 -9.62
CA LEU A 198 25.05 -10.12 -10.08
C LEU A 198 24.40 -11.33 -10.80
N ILE A 199 25.16 -12.08 -11.60
CA ILE A 199 24.67 -13.33 -12.22
C ILE A 199 24.33 -14.37 -11.15
N LYS A 200 25.21 -14.58 -10.18
CA LYS A 200 25.03 -15.57 -9.10
C LYS A 200 23.86 -15.21 -8.19
N SER A 201 23.58 -13.92 -7.98
CA SER A 201 22.45 -13.48 -7.17
C SER A 201 21.10 -13.86 -7.77
N ASP A 202 21.06 -14.16 -9.07
CA ASP A 202 19.83 -14.39 -9.87
C ASP A 202 18.75 -13.31 -9.68
N LEU A 203 19.18 -12.06 -9.43
CA LEU A 203 18.26 -10.92 -9.28
C LEU A 203 17.40 -10.76 -10.53
N ARG A 204 16.10 -10.69 -10.34
CA ARG A 204 15.10 -10.64 -11.41
C ARG A 204 14.13 -9.49 -11.21
N GLY A 205 13.49 -9.05 -12.31
CA GLY A 205 12.34 -8.17 -12.24
C GLY A 205 11.18 -8.83 -11.49
N LEU A 206 10.52 -8.07 -10.62
CA LEU A 206 9.44 -8.55 -9.74
C LEU A 206 8.03 -8.23 -10.27
N GLY A 207 7.92 -7.69 -11.48
CA GLY A 207 6.64 -7.36 -12.12
C GLY A 207 5.98 -8.51 -12.90
N GLY A 208 6.34 -9.77 -12.60
CA GLY A 208 5.75 -10.98 -13.21
C GLY A 208 6.60 -11.62 -14.31
N ALA A 209 7.28 -10.86 -15.18
CA ALA A 209 8.11 -11.40 -16.27
C ALA A 209 9.39 -12.11 -15.79
N GLY A 210 9.87 -11.79 -14.60
CA GLY A 210 11.03 -12.45 -13.99
C GLY A 210 12.33 -12.33 -14.80
N PHE A 211 12.49 -11.28 -15.61
CA PHE A 211 13.67 -11.11 -16.45
C PHE A 211 14.91 -10.89 -15.60
N ARG A 212 16.01 -11.62 -15.89
CA ARG A 212 17.26 -11.53 -15.13
C ARG A 212 17.92 -10.17 -15.30
N THR A 213 18.18 -9.47 -14.21
CA THR A 213 18.82 -8.14 -14.20
C THR A 213 20.20 -8.17 -14.86
N ALA A 214 21.03 -9.16 -14.52
CA ALA A 214 22.34 -9.33 -15.13
C ALA A 214 22.26 -9.45 -16.65
N LYS A 215 21.31 -10.23 -17.19
CA LYS A 215 21.12 -10.38 -18.63
C LYS A 215 20.69 -9.07 -19.29
N LYS A 216 19.80 -8.32 -18.64
CA LYS A 216 19.36 -6.99 -19.12
C LYS A 216 20.55 -6.02 -19.21
N TRP A 217 21.38 -5.97 -18.20
CA TRP A 217 22.54 -5.09 -18.17
C TRP A 217 23.60 -5.50 -19.20
N GLN A 218 23.81 -6.82 -19.40
CA GLN A 218 24.69 -7.32 -20.45
C GLN A 218 24.25 -6.87 -21.84
N LEU A 219 22.95 -6.98 -22.14
CA LEU A 219 22.41 -6.53 -23.42
C LEU A 219 22.70 -5.04 -23.64
N VAL A 220 22.44 -4.20 -22.62
CA VAL A 220 22.70 -2.76 -22.70
C VAL A 220 24.18 -2.45 -22.78
N SER A 221 25.04 -3.19 -22.09
CA SER A 221 26.50 -2.97 -22.12
C SER A 221 27.15 -3.26 -23.49
N ASN A 222 26.50 -4.11 -24.29
CA ASN A 222 26.97 -4.43 -25.65
C ASN A 222 26.59 -3.37 -26.69
N GLU A 223 25.68 -2.45 -26.34
CA GLU A 223 25.27 -1.39 -27.25
C GLU A 223 26.28 -0.23 -27.26
N GLN A 224 26.35 0.49 -28.39
CA GLN A 224 27.21 1.67 -28.51
C GLN A 224 26.69 2.79 -27.59
N GLY A 225 27.60 3.42 -26.83
CA GLY A 225 27.28 4.55 -25.95
C GLY A 225 26.94 5.86 -26.70
N PRO A 226 26.42 6.88 -25.99
CA PRO A 226 26.27 6.94 -24.53
C PRO A 226 25.07 6.12 -24.01
N ARG A 227 25.20 5.63 -22.77
CA ARG A 227 24.12 4.90 -22.09
C ARG A 227 23.53 5.77 -21.00
N TYR A 228 22.23 5.64 -20.82
CA TYR A 228 21.45 6.39 -19.82
C TYR A 228 20.74 5.44 -18.90
N LEU A 229 20.67 5.78 -17.63
CA LEU A 229 19.81 5.13 -16.64
C LEU A 229 18.52 5.94 -16.50
N ALA A 230 17.40 5.33 -16.83
CA ALA A 230 16.08 5.87 -16.54
C ALA A 230 15.45 5.05 -15.42
N VAL A 231 15.21 5.68 -14.29
CA VAL A 231 14.50 5.05 -13.17
C VAL A 231 13.05 5.48 -13.21
N ASN A 232 12.17 4.48 -13.29
CA ASN A 232 10.74 4.74 -13.23
C ASN A 232 10.30 4.80 -11.76
N GLY A 233 9.92 5.96 -11.29
CA GLY A 233 9.28 6.22 -10.00
C GLY A 233 7.86 6.77 -10.18
N ASP A 234 7.24 6.56 -11.37
CA ASP A 234 5.85 6.94 -11.63
C ASP A 234 4.89 5.97 -10.90
N GLU A 235 3.93 6.53 -10.21
CA GLU A 235 2.88 5.80 -9.48
C GLU A 235 1.53 6.09 -10.13
N GLY A 236 1.34 5.48 -11.32
CA GLY A 236 0.15 5.69 -12.13
C GLY A 236 -1.14 5.11 -11.54
N GLU A 237 -1.06 4.19 -10.59
CA GLU A 237 -2.24 3.67 -9.89
C GLU A 237 -2.68 4.66 -8.82
N PRO A 238 -3.91 5.19 -8.92
CA PRO A 238 -4.44 6.12 -7.92
C PRO A 238 -4.42 5.54 -6.50
N GLY A 239 -3.95 6.32 -5.52
CA GLY A 239 -3.82 5.90 -4.13
C GLY A 239 -2.59 5.04 -3.81
N THR A 240 -1.66 4.87 -4.76
CA THR A 240 -0.39 4.18 -4.55
C THR A 240 0.71 5.21 -4.30
N PHE A 241 1.38 5.14 -3.14
CA PHE A 241 2.46 6.06 -2.71
C PHE A 241 3.73 5.31 -2.31
N LYS A 242 3.94 4.12 -2.85
CA LYS A 242 5.03 3.21 -2.52
C LYS A 242 6.39 3.78 -2.90
N ASP A 243 6.52 4.23 -4.14
CA ASP A 243 7.81 4.68 -4.68
C ASP A 243 8.19 6.03 -4.07
N TRP A 244 7.24 6.93 -3.89
CA TRP A 244 7.45 8.17 -3.15
C TRP A 244 7.93 7.92 -1.72
N HIS A 245 7.29 7.01 -0.99
CA HIS A 245 7.69 6.63 0.37
C HIS A 245 9.16 6.16 0.43
N TYR A 246 9.57 5.27 -0.48
CA TYR A 246 10.96 4.79 -0.51
C TYR A 246 11.95 5.86 -0.96
N LEU A 247 11.58 6.71 -1.90
CA LEU A 247 12.42 7.83 -2.34
C LEU A 247 12.64 8.84 -1.20
N GLU A 248 11.66 9.09 -0.34
CA GLU A 248 11.83 9.98 0.81
C GLU A 248 12.57 9.30 1.98
N THR A 249 12.25 8.03 2.26
CA THR A 249 12.75 7.34 3.47
C THR A 249 14.14 6.74 3.29
N TYR A 250 14.47 6.27 2.08
CA TYR A 250 15.70 5.52 1.79
C TYR A 250 16.49 6.09 0.60
N VAL A 251 16.55 7.41 0.48
CA VAL A 251 17.23 8.11 -0.66
C VAL A 251 18.65 7.59 -0.88
N ALA A 252 19.44 7.45 0.19
CA ALA A 252 20.82 7.01 0.10
C ALA A 252 20.96 5.58 -0.45
N LEU A 253 20.08 4.66 -0.06
CA LEU A 253 20.03 3.31 -0.58
C LEU A 253 19.62 3.30 -2.06
N PHE A 254 18.62 4.10 -2.43
CA PHE A 254 18.17 4.24 -3.80
C PHE A 254 19.29 4.75 -4.72
N LEU A 255 19.96 5.83 -4.35
CA LEU A 255 21.08 6.39 -5.11
C LEU A 255 22.24 5.39 -5.22
N ASN A 256 22.59 4.69 -4.14
CA ASN A 256 23.63 3.65 -4.18
C ASN A 256 23.28 2.54 -5.19
N SER A 257 22.03 2.10 -5.22
CA SER A 257 21.56 1.07 -6.16
C SER A 257 21.50 1.55 -7.61
N ALA A 258 21.29 2.85 -7.82
CA ALA A 258 21.27 3.45 -9.16
C ALA A 258 22.68 3.67 -9.75
N TYR A 259 23.71 3.80 -8.90
CA TYR A 259 25.10 4.01 -9.33
C TYR A 259 25.90 2.71 -9.52
N LEU A 260 25.39 1.55 -9.07
CA LEU A 260 25.98 0.23 -9.33
C LEU A 260 25.67 -0.24 -10.75
#